data_a7ac52e460235f0a2cd5aa463b56a318
#
_entry.id   a7ac52e460235f0a2cd5aa463b56a318
#
_cell.length_a   1.000
_cell.length_b   1.000
_cell.length_c   1.000
_cell.angle_alpha   90.00
_cell.angle_beta   90.00
_cell.angle_gamma   90.00
#
_symmetry.space_group_name_H-M   'P 1'
#
loop_
_entity.id
_entity.type
_entity.pdbx_description
1 polymer ?
#
loop_
_entity_poly.entity_id
_entity_poly.type
_entity_poly.pdbx_seq_one_letter_code
_entity_poly.pdbx_strand_id
1 'polypeptide(L)'
;MSDMDNRWVPKGESSEDASKLIWSTKSINELLLALDQGYRPSVSMPFYEGKQFLRRGNIVFEYTNLEISELAKCAKDIVYFADNYAVVMTDNGVQQVVLRDYQKQMLRDFQNNRFNIVLASRQMGKTVTASIFNAWYLAFNYDKTTLLLANKSESTKEIIDKAKVVLENLPFFMKPGIIKYDVMNVRADNGCRLVGQSTTAKSGIGFTIHNLYLDEFAHIHPSIVDSFYENVYPTLSASNVSRINITSTPNGFNKFYEIYADAEQQKNEYKATRIDWWQHPDRGDEWYQRELGNLGSED
;
A
#
# COMPACT_ATOMS: atom_id res chain seq x y z
N MET A 1 -21.71 3.19 -14.87
CA MET A 1 -20.44 3.62 -15.47
C MET A 1 -20.60 5.11 -15.72
N SER A 2 -20.21 5.89 -14.73
CA SER A 2 -20.48 7.33 -14.65
C SER A 2 -19.31 8.12 -15.20
N ASP A 3 -19.60 9.29 -15.71
CA ASP A 3 -18.79 10.33 -16.35
C ASP A 3 -17.39 10.70 -15.75
N MET A 4 -16.78 9.88 -14.93
CA MET A 4 -15.48 10.16 -14.33
C MET A 4 -14.29 9.93 -15.28
N ASP A 5 -14.42 9.11 -16.31
CA ASP A 5 -13.30 8.73 -17.17
C ASP A 5 -12.97 9.74 -18.29
N ASN A 6 -13.83 10.75 -18.50
CA ASN A 6 -13.68 11.69 -19.61
C ASN A 6 -12.96 13.02 -19.25
N ARG A 7 -12.43 13.17 -18.03
CA ARG A 7 -11.92 14.48 -17.59
C ARG A 7 -10.43 14.71 -17.81
N TRP A 8 -9.72 13.70 -18.28
CA TRP A 8 -8.30 13.86 -18.46
C TRP A 8 -7.89 13.69 -19.92
N VAL A 9 -7.53 14.80 -20.56
CA VAL A 9 -6.90 14.85 -21.88
C VAL A 9 -5.56 15.56 -21.70
N PRO A 10 -4.42 14.90 -22.04
CA PRO A 10 -3.13 15.59 -22.02
C PRO A 10 -3.17 16.77 -22.99
N LYS A 11 -2.86 17.96 -22.51
CA LYS A 11 -2.58 19.10 -23.39
C LYS A 11 -1.14 18.94 -23.91
N GLY A 12 -0.98 18.26 -25.01
CA GLY A 12 0.27 18.22 -25.77
C GLY A 12 0.03 18.82 -27.15
N GLU A 13 1.08 19.23 -27.85
CA GLU A 13 1.06 19.88 -29.17
C GLU A 13 0.52 18.98 -30.32
N SER A 14 -0.20 17.92 -30.03
CA SER A 14 -0.86 17.08 -31.03
C SER A 14 -2.23 17.66 -31.39
N SER A 15 -2.59 17.61 -32.67
CA SER A 15 -3.89 18.05 -33.16
C SER A 15 -5.01 17.51 -32.26
N GLU A 16 -6.01 18.37 -31.94
CA GLU A 16 -7.16 17.99 -31.09
C GLU A 16 -7.84 16.69 -31.52
N ASP A 17 -7.78 16.35 -32.79
CA ASP A 17 -8.38 15.13 -33.32
C ASP A 17 -7.61 13.86 -33.00
N ALA A 18 -6.29 13.93 -32.89
CA ALA A 18 -5.45 12.75 -32.55
C ALA A 18 -5.60 12.38 -31.06
N SER A 19 -5.69 13.36 -30.17
CA SER A 19 -5.93 13.11 -28.76
C SER A 19 -7.33 12.53 -28.51
N LYS A 20 -8.35 13.00 -29.22
CA LYS A 20 -9.71 12.43 -29.14
C LYS A 20 -9.80 10.99 -29.56
N LEU A 21 -9.01 10.56 -30.57
CA LEU A 21 -9.04 9.18 -31.06
C LEU A 21 -8.38 8.19 -30.09
N ILE A 22 -7.30 8.62 -29.41
CA ILE A 22 -6.53 7.76 -28.49
C ILE A 22 -7.22 7.61 -27.14
N TRP A 23 -7.95 8.64 -26.71
CA TRP A 23 -8.44 8.73 -25.34
C TRP A 23 -9.95 8.56 -25.18
N SER A 24 -10.69 8.75 -26.26
CA SER A 24 -12.12 8.44 -26.28
C SER A 24 -12.31 6.97 -26.58
N THR A 25 -12.15 6.08 -25.73
CA THR A 25 -12.43 4.62 -25.85
C THR A 25 -13.71 4.23 -26.63
N LYS A 26 -14.05 4.97 -27.70
CA LYS A 26 -15.31 4.79 -28.38
C LYS A 26 -15.42 3.49 -29.14
N SER A 27 -14.38 2.99 -29.73
CA SER A 27 -14.26 1.58 -30.11
C SER A 27 -12.86 1.26 -30.59
N ILE A 28 -12.42 0.03 -30.39
CA ILE A 28 -11.18 -0.51 -30.95
C ILE A 28 -11.20 -0.43 -32.48
N ASN A 29 -12.37 -0.48 -33.08
CA ASN A 29 -12.56 -0.40 -34.54
C ASN A 29 -12.22 0.99 -35.08
N GLU A 30 -12.52 2.07 -34.38
CA GLU A 30 -12.16 3.45 -34.81
C GLU A 30 -10.65 3.65 -34.75
N LEU A 31 -9.97 3.09 -33.73
CA LEU A 31 -8.52 3.13 -33.63
C LEU A 31 -7.87 2.31 -34.76
N LEU A 32 -8.37 1.12 -35.05
CA LEU A 32 -7.88 0.26 -36.13
C LEU A 32 -8.07 0.94 -37.50
N LEU A 33 -9.21 1.58 -37.71
CA LEU A 33 -9.46 2.32 -38.95
C LEU A 33 -8.51 3.51 -39.10
N ALA A 34 -8.24 4.24 -38.02
CA ALA A 34 -7.30 5.36 -38.04
C ALA A 34 -5.85 4.89 -38.31
N LEU A 35 -5.43 3.78 -37.72
CA LEU A 35 -4.12 3.17 -37.98
C LEU A 35 -3.99 2.71 -39.45
N ASP A 36 -5.05 2.16 -40.02
CA ASP A 36 -5.11 1.71 -41.41
C ASP A 36 -5.04 2.89 -42.40
N GLN A 37 -5.59 4.04 -42.02
CA GLN A 37 -5.47 5.31 -42.74
C GLN A 37 -4.12 6.01 -42.57
N GLY A 38 -3.16 5.35 -41.93
CA GLY A 38 -1.79 5.87 -41.76
C GLY A 38 -1.59 6.72 -40.50
N TYR A 39 -2.61 6.81 -39.63
CA TYR A 39 -2.45 7.46 -38.34
C TYR A 39 -1.42 6.71 -37.50
N ARG A 40 -0.43 7.44 -37.00
CA ARG A 40 0.58 6.90 -36.07
C ARG A 40 0.58 7.80 -34.86
N PRO A 41 0.14 7.32 -33.67
CA PRO A 41 0.18 8.12 -32.48
C PRO A 41 1.61 8.54 -32.17
N SER A 42 1.89 9.82 -32.31
CA SER A 42 3.18 10.43 -31.93
C SER A 42 3.26 10.65 -30.42
N VAL A 43 2.15 10.52 -29.73
CA VAL A 43 2.03 10.76 -28.29
C VAL A 43 2.34 9.44 -27.56
N SER A 44 3.23 9.52 -26.60
CA SER A 44 3.44 8.42 -25.67
C SER A 44 2.13 8.07 -24.98
N MET A 45 1.63 6.83 -25.16
CA MET A 45 0.42 6.40 -24.45
C MET A 45 0.56 6.68 -22.94
N PRO A 46 -0.43 7.31 -22.29
CA PRO A 46 -0.32 7.65 -20.87
C PRO A 46 -0.45 6.44 -19.97
N PHE A 47 -0.74 5.28 -20.55
CA PHE A 47 -0.95 4.04 -19.83
C PHE A 47 0.25 3.12 -19.93
N TYR A 48 0.64 2.55 -18.80
CA TYR A 48 1.73 1.58 -18.71
C TYR A 48 1.34 0.29 -19.43
N GLU A 49 2.09 -0.08 -20.46
CA GLU A 49 1.82 -1.27 -21.30
C GLU A 49 0.38 -1.36 -21.83
N GLY A 50 -0.28 -0.22 -22.06
CA GLY A 50 -1.66 -0.17 -22.51
C GLY A 50 -2.72 -0.47 -21.45
N LYS A 51 -2.33 -0.66 -20.19
CA LYS A 51 -3.24 -0.92 -19.08
C LYS A 51 -3.87 0.40 -18.60
N GLN A 52 -5.14 0.62 -18.91
CA GLN A 52 -5.86 1.87 -18.61
C GLN A 52 -5.90 2.25 -17.12
N PHE A 53 -5.77 1.27 -16.24
CA PHE A 53 -5.74 1.47 -14.80
C PHE A 53 -4.36 1.88 -14.25
N LEU A 54 -3.30 1.93 -15.08
CA LEU A 54 -1.94 2.32 -14.69
C LEU A 54 -1.47 3.52 -15.49
N ARG A 55 -1.09 4.61 -14.83
CA ARG A 55 -0.42 5.73 -15.48
C ARG A 55 1.01 5.32 -15.86
N ARG A 56 1.43 5.62 -17.08
CA ARG A 56 2.81 5.41 -17.53
C ARG A 56 3.74 6.43 -16.87
N GLY A 57 4.93 6.01 -16.48
CA GLY A 57 5.97 6.89 -15.95
C GLY A 57 6.55 7.83 -17.00
N ASN A 58 7.12 8.94 -16.53
CA ASN A 58 7.83 9.95 -17.32
C ASN A 58 6.97 10.60 -18.41
N ILE A 59 5.66 10.71 -18.20
CA ILE A 59 4.77 11.51 -19.06
C ILE A 59 4.61 12.92 -18.51
N VAL A 60 4.52 13.89 -19.40
CA VAL A 60 4.14 15.26 -19.02
C VAL A 60 2.67 15.28 -18.67
N PHE A 61 2.34 15.81 -17.50
CA PHE A 61 0.99 15.94 -17.00
C PHE A 61 0.78 17.32 -16.40
N GLU A 62 -0.22 18.05 -16.91
CA GLU A 62 -0.58 19.36 -16.38
C GLU A 62 -1.68 19.20 -15.33
N TYR A 63 -1.36 19.59 -14.11
CA TYR A 63 -2.31 19.58 -13.00
C TYR A 63 -3.12 20.87 -12.94
N THR A 64 -4.40 20.76 -12.67
CA THR A 64 -5.23 21.90 -12.27
C THR A 64 -4.93 22.32 -10.84
N ASN A 65 -5.25 23.56 -10.47
CA ASN A 65 -5.09 24.02 -9.07
C ASN A 65 -5.91 23.19 -8.07
N LEU A 66 -7.05 22.66 -8.48
CA LEU A 66 -7.87 21.78 -7.63
C LEU A 66 -7.18 20.44 -7.40
N GLU A 67 -6.61 19.84 -8.44
CA GLU A 67 -5.86 18.58 -8.31
C GLU A 67 -4.61 18.74 -7.45
N ILE A 68 -3.87 19.85 -7.60
CA ILE A 68 -2.72 20.18 -6.74
C ILE A 68 -3.16 20.31 -5.28
N SER A 69 -4.24 21.03 -5.02
CA SER A 69 -4.78 21.18 -3.66
C SER A 69 -5.19 19.85 -3.07
N GLU A 70 -5.80 18.97 -3.87
CA GLU A 70 -6.25 17.65 -3.42
C GLU A 70 -5.08 16.71 -3.15
N LEU A 71 -4.06 16.71 -4.03
CA LEU A 71 -2.80 16.00 -3.78
C LEU A 71 -2.12 16.44 -2.48
N ALA A 72 -2.11 17.74 -2.21
CA ALA A 72 -1.51 18.28 -0.98
C ALA A 72 -2.25 17.81 0.29
N LYS A 73 -3.59 17.75 0.26
CA LYS A 73 -4.39 17.21 1.38
C LYS A 73 -4.09 15.72 1.61
N CYS A 74 -4.10 14.94 0.54
CA CYS A 74 -3.82 13.50 0.60
C CYS A 74 -2.39 13.21 1.06
N ALA A 75 -1.41 13.98 0.62
CA ALA A 75 -0.01 13.84 1.04
C ALA A 75 0.18 14.18 2.53
N LYS A 76 -0.57 15.17 3.05
CA LYS A 76 -0.48 15.63 4.43
C LYS A 76 -1.19 14.70 5.42
N ASP A 77 -2.31 14.12 5.02
CA ASP A 77 -3.19 13.30 5.89
C ASP A 77 -3.55 11.99 5.19
N ILE A 78 -2.94 10.90 5.67
CA ILE A 78 -3.21 9.56 5.15
C ILE A 78 -4.64 9.09 5.43
N VAL A 79 -5.28 9.56 6.51
CA VAL A 79 -6.66 9.19 6.82
C VAL A 79 -7.61 9.89 5.85
N TYR A 80 -7.34 11.16 5.53
CA TYR A 80 -8.06 11.86 4.47
C TYR A 80 -7.95 11.13 3.13
N PHE A 81 -6.73 10.73 2.75
CA PHE A 81 -6.50 9.93 1.55
C PHE A 81 -7.30 8.62 1.58
N ALA A 82 -7.24 7.89 2.68
CA ALA A 82 -7.90 6.60 2.80
C ALA A 82 -9.43 6.71 2.76
N ASP A 83 -10.01 7.67 3.47
CA ASP A 83 -11.46 7.87 3.51
C ASP A 83 -12.05 8.32 2.15
N ASN A 84 -11.25 8.97 1.29
CA ASN A 84 -11.74 9.51 0.01
C ASN A 84 -11.33 8.67 -1.22
N TYR A 85 -10.20 7.95 -1.17
CA TYR A 85 -9.59 7.34 -2.36
C TYR A 85 -9.20 5.87 -2.20
N ALA A 86 -9.06 5.36 -0.98
CA ALA A 86 -8.70 3.97 -0.82
C ALA A 86 -9.87 3.04 -1.09
N VAL A 87 -9.59 2.01 -1.88
CA VAL A 87 -10.53 0.93 -2.17
C VAL A 87 -9.94 -0.41 -1.74
N VAL A 88 -10.80 -1.36 -1.49
CA VAL A 88 -10.42 -2.74 -1.13
C VAL A 88 -11.24 -3.74 -1.94
N MET A 89 -10.65 -4.90 -2.17
CA MET A 89 -11.38 -6.03 -2.74
C MET A 89 -12.22 -6.67 -1.62
N THR A 90 -13.49 -6.82 -1.89
CA THR A 90 -14.48 -7.51 -1.03
C THR A 90 -15.14 -8.64 -1.82
N ASP A 91 -15.98 -9.44 -1.18
CA ASP A 91 -16.79 -10.47 -1.84
C ASP A 91 -17.71 -9.88 -2.92
N ASN A 92 -18.05 -8.59 -2.81
CA ASN A 92 -18.87 -7.87 -3.78
C ASN A 92 -18.03 -7.09 -4.81
N GLY A 93 -16.73 -7.39 -4.93
CA GLY A 93 -15.78 -6.69 -5.81
C GLY A 93 -15.07 -5.53 -5.14
N VAL A 94 -14.53 -4.61 -5.94
CA VAL A 94 -13.79 -3.45 -5.45
C VAL A 94 -14.76 -2.41 -4.88
N GLN A 95 -14.57 -2.05 -3.62
CA GLN A 95 -15.40 -1.07 -2.92
C GLN A 95 -14.52 -0.06 -2.17
N GLN A 96 -15.05 1.14 -1.95
CA GLN A 96 -14.39 2.12 -1.10
C GLN A 96 -14.29 1.56 0.32
N VAL A 97 -13.11 1.73 0.92
CA VAL A 97 -12.89 1.26 2.28
C VAL A 97 -13.64 2.12 3.29
N VAL A 98 -14.28 1.47 4.25
CA VAL A 98 -14.82 2.13 5.45
C VAL A 98 -13.93 1.75 6.62
N LEU A 99 -12.99 2.64 6.95
CA LEU A 99 -12.02 2.40 8.02
C LEU A 99 -12.66 2.54 9.40
N ARG A 100 -12.37 1.60 10.26
CA ARG A 100 -12.69 1.66 11.68
C ARG A 100 -11.72 2.57 12.42
N ASP A 101 -12.10 3.09 13.58
CA ASP A 101 -11.29 4.04 14.33
C ASP A 101 -9.89 3.53 14.66
N TYR A 102 -9.75 2.25 15.03
CA TYR A 102 -8.45 1.66 15.30
C TYR A 102 -7.58 1.52 14.02
N GLN A 103 -8.19 1.33 12.84
CA GLN A 103 -7.47 1.32 11.56
C GLN A 103 -7.00 2.73 11.19
N LYS A 104 -7.83 3.75 11.42
CA LYS A 104 -7.46 5.16 11.25
C LYS A 104 -6.32 5.53 12.19
N GLN A 105 -6.38 5.06 13.44
CA GLN A 105 -5.29 5.27 14.39
C GLN A 105 -3.99 4.59 13.93
N MET A 106 -4.06 3.35 13.46
CA MET A 106 -2.91 2.63 12.90
C MET A 106 -2.28 3.35 11.72
N LEU A 107 -3.09 3.92 10.80
CA LEU A 107 -2.58 4.74 9.70
C LEU A 107 -1.87 6.00 10.20
N ARG A 108 -2.45 6.72 11.19
CA ARG A 108 -1.82 7.89 11.81
C ARG A 108 -0.51 7.53 12.49
N ASP A 109 -0.48 6.41 13.21
CA ASP A 109 0.73 5.93 13.87
C ASP A 109 1.82 5.62 12.83
N PHE A 110 1.50 4.94 11.74
CA PHE A 110 2.44 4.67 10.65
C PHE A 110 2.92 5.95 9.94
N GLN A 111 2.09 6.96 9.81
CA GLN A 111 2.47 8.25 9.23
C GLN A 111 3.40 9.04 10.17
N ASN A 112 3.10 9.09 11.45
CA ASN A 112 3.70 10.04 12.39
C ASN A 112 4.92 9.49 13.14
N ASN A 113 5.01 8.16 13.34
CA ASN A 113 6.11 7.55 14.06
C ASN A 113 7.04 6.80 13.12
N ARG A 114 8.33 6.76 13.44
CA ARG A 114 9.33 6.02 12.67
C ARG A 114 9.25 4.54 12.92
N PHE A 115 9.04 4.13 14.15
CA PHE A 115 8.98 2.73 14.57
C PHE A 115 7.63 2.44 15.20
N ASN A 116 6.92 1.46 14.65
CA ASN A 116 5.60 1.06 15.11
C ASN A 116 5.56 -0.45 15.29
N ILE A 117 4.92 -0.90 16.36
CA ILE A 117 4.63 -2.31 16.61
C ILE A 117 3.17 -2.48 17.00
N VAL A 118 2.43 -3.27 16.24
CA VAL A 118 0.99 -3.45 16.38
C VAL A 118 0.69 -4.90 16.74
N LEU A 119 0.21 -5.10 17.95
CA LEU A 119 -0.38 -6.35 18.40
C LEU A 119 -1.89 -6.30 18.14
N ALA A 120 -2.40 -7.18 17.31
CA ALA A 120 -3.82 -7.18 17.01
C ALA A 120 -4.41 -8.59 16.94
N SER A 121 -5.66 -8.71 17.31
CA SER A 121 -6.44 -9.93 17.12
C SER A 121 -6.57 -10.29 15.64
N ARG A 122 -6.94 -11.54 15.36
CA ARG A 122 -7.17 -12.00 13.98
C ARG A 122 -8.30 -11.24 13.32
N GLN A 123 -8.23 -11.05 12.00
CA GLN A 123 -9.28 -10.43 11.17
C GLN A 123 -9.62 -8.97 11.57
N MET A 124 -8.69 -8.24 12.18
CA MET A 124 -8.83 -6.80 12.49
C MET A 124 -8.42 -5.90 11.31
N GLY A 125 -8.19 -6.45 10.12
CA GLY A 125 -7.85 -5.67 8.92
C GLY A 125 -6.43 -5.09 8.89
N LYS A 126 -5.47 -5.64 9.66
CA LYS A 126 -4.05 -5.21 9.68
C LYS A 126 -3.46 -5.10 8.27
N THR A 127 -3.57 -6.18 7.50
CA THR A 127 -3.00 -6.28 6.15
C THR A 127 -3.61 -5.26 5.18
N VAL A 128 -4.93 -5.04 5.27
CA VAL A 128 -5.62 -4.00 4.47
C VAL A 128 -5.09 -2.62 4.83
N THR A 129 -5.05 -2.28 6.11
CA THR A 129 -4.55 -0.99 6.61
C THR A 129 -3.10 -0.74 6.18
N ALA A 130 -2.24 -1.75 6.32
CA ALA A 130 -0.85 -1.68 5.87
C ALA A 130 -0.73 -1.53 4.35
N SER A 131 -1.59 -2.18 3.56
CA SER A 131 -1.59 -2.06 2.10
C SER A 131 -1.97 -0.65 1.65
N ILE A 132 -2.94 -0.02 2.32
CA ILE A 132 -3.31 1.39 2.10
C ILE A 132 -2.12 2.30 2.43
N PHE A 133 -1.46 2.09 3.57
CA PHE A 133 -0.26 2.85 3.94
C PHE A 133 0.85 2.73 2.89
N ASN A 134 1.15 1.50 2.44
CA ASN A 134 2.23 1.26 1.48
C ASN A 134 1.91 1.83 0.09
N ALA A 135 0.65 1.81 -0.35
CA ALA A 135 0.20 2.46 -1.57
C ALA A 135 0.34 3.99 -1.47
N TRP A 136 -0.12 4.59 -0.36
CA TRP A 136 0.05 6.00 -0.06
C TRP A 136 1.52 6.40 -0.01
N TYR A 137 2.36 5.60 0.67
CA TYR A 137 3.79 5.87 0.81
C TYR A 137 4.51 5.86 -0.55
N LEU A 138 4.14 4.95 -1.45
CA LEU A 138 4.66 4.91 -2.81
C LEU A 138 4.20 6.11 -3.65
N ALA A 139 2.92 6.53 -3.50
CA ALA A 139 2.35 7.60 -4.32
C ALA A 139 2.82 9.00 -3.91
N PHE A 140 3.02 9.25 -2.60
CA PHE A 140 3.22 10.60 -2.05
C PHE A 140 4.63 10.85 -1.50
N ASN A 141 5.60 9.99 -1.77
CA ASN A 141 7.01 10.23 -1.44
C ASN A 141 7.88 10.28 -2.68
N TYR A 142 9.17 10.58 -2.49
CA TYR A 142 10.19 10.63 -3.55
C TYR A 142 11.40 9.80 -3.12
N ASP A 143 11.94 9.02 -4.07
CA ASP A 143 13.18 8.24 -3.91
C ASP A 143 13.17 7.31 -2.67
N LYS A 144 12.00 6.72 -2.36
CA LYS A 144 11.85 5.83 -1.22
C LYS A 144 11.69 4.37 -1.64
N THR A 145 12.39 3.49 -0.93
CA THR A 145 12.23 2.05 -1.06
C THR A 145 11.43 1.52 0.13
N THR A 146 10.30 0.89 -0.16
CA THR A 146 9.57 0.06 0.78
C THR A 146 9.92 -1.40 0.57
N LEU A 147 10.33 -2.08 1.62
CA LEU A 147 10.50 -3.52 1.67
C LEU A 147 9.37 -4.13 2.50
N LEU A 148 8.61 -5.03 1.88
CA LEU A 148 7.54 -5.80 2.50
C LEU A 148 8.02 -7.22 2.77
N LEU A 149 7.92 -7.67 3.99
CA LEU A 149 8.30 -9.00 4.42
C LEU A 149 7.17 -9.65 5.20
N ALA A 150 6.94 -10.91 4.94
CA ALA A 150 6.06 -11.76 5.72
C ALA A 150 6.71 -13.14 5.89
N ASN A 151 6.13 -13.96 6.75
CA ASN A 151 6.61 -15.34 6.98
C ASN A 151 6.66 -16.17 5.69
N LYS A 152 5.67 -15.97 4.78
CA LYS A 152 5.56 -16.70 3.51
C LYS A 152 5.50 -15.74 2.34
N SER A 153 6.00 -16.19 1.18
CA SER A 153 5.96 -15.44 -0.08
C SER A 153 4.54 -15.07 -0.51
N GLU A 154 3.61 -15.99 -0.31
CA GLU A 154 2.19 -15.81 -0.63
C GLU A 154 1.58 -14.67 0.18
N SER A 155 1.90 -14.58 1.47
CA SER A 155 1.42 -13.49 2.34
C SER A 155 2.00 -12.14 1.90
N THR A 156 3.29 -12.09 1.54
CA THR A 156 3.89 -10.86 1.01
C THR A 156 3.25 -10.45 -0.31
N LYS A 157 2.98 -11.41 -1.20
CA LYS A 157 2.27 -11.17 -2.46
C LYS A 157 0.88 -10.58 -2.21
N GLU A 158 0.12 -11.15 -1.27
CA GLU A 158 -1.22 -10.65 -0.91
C GLU A 158 -1.20 -9.18 -0.47
N ILE A 159 -0.19 -8.77 0.32
CA ILE A 159 -0.03 -7.37 0.74
C ILE A 159 0.19 -6.47 -0.48
N ILE A 160 1.07 -6.89 -1.40
CA ILE A 160 1.36 -6.14 -2.62
C ILE A 160 0.13 -6.06 -3.52
N ASP A 161 -0.58 -7.15 -3.71
CA ASP A 161 -1.78 -7.18 -4.55
C ASP A 161 -2.87 -6.26 -3.99
N LYS A 162 -3.07 -6.21 -2.67
CA LYS A 162 -3.97 -5.26 -2.03
C LYS A 162 -3.50 -3.80 -2.20
N ALA A 163 -2.19 -3.53 -2.09
CA ALA A 163 -1.66 -2.19 -2.35
C ALA A 163 -1.84 -1.78 -3.83
N LYS A 164 -1.69 -2.72 -4.76
CA LYS A 164 -1.96 -2.50 -6.19
C LYS A 164 -3.41 -2.17 -6.45
N VAL A 165 -4.37 -2.85 -5.80
CA VAL A 165 -5.80 -2.51 -5.91
C VAL A 165 -6.05 -1.05 -5.56
N VAL A 166 -5.41 -0.52 -4.51
CA VAL A 166 -5.52 0.90 -4.17
C VAL A 166 -4.94 1.77 -5.30
N LEU A 167 -3.71 1.50 -5.75
CA LEU A 167 -3.02 2.30 -6.79
C LEU A 167 -3.77 2.30 -8.13
N GLU A 168 -4.31 1.15 -8.52
CA GLU A 168 -5.04 0.95 -9.78
C GLU A 168 -6.35 1.73 -9.84
N ASN A 169 -6.97 1.98 -8.68
CA ASN A 169 -8.26 2.66 -8.57
C ASN A 169 -8.16 4.14 -8.19
N LEU A 170 -6.96 4.69 -8.00
CA LEU A 170 -6.79 6.13 -7.82
C LEU A 170 -7.28 6.91 -9.04
N PRO A 171 -7.74 8.16 -8.88
CA PRO A 171 -7.95 9.08 -9.99
C PRO A 171 -6.64 9.26 -10.78
N PHE A 172 -6.73 9.44 -12.09
CA PHE A 172 -5.56 9.47 -12.96
C PHE A 172 -4.50 10.50 -12.52
N PHE A 173 -4.92 11.68 -12.10
CA PHE A 173 -4.03 12.74 -11.63
C PHE A 173 -3.25 12.34 -10.36
N MET A 174 -3.79 11.42 -9.55
CA MET A 174 -3.18 10.96 -8.30
C MET A 174 -2.33 9.69 -8.49
N LYS A 175 -2.49 8.99 -9.62
CA LYS A 175 -1.72 7.78 -9.90
C LYS A 175 -0.23 8.10 -10.02
N PRO A 176 0.67 7.40 -9.31
CA PRO A 176 2.09 7.47 -9.61
C PRO A 176 2.34 6.94 -11.02
N GLY A 177 3.28 7.54 -11.76
CA GLY A 177 3.67 7.04 -13.06
C GLY A 177 4.47 5.75 -12.94
N ILE A 178 3.98 4.67 -13.53
CA ILE A 178 4.58 3.33 -13.38
C ILE A 178 5.74 3.16 -14.38
N ILE A 179 6.88 2.69 -13.87
CA ILE A 179 8.07 2.29 -14.64
C ILE A 179 8.21 0.75 -14.65
N LYS A 180 7.80 0.08 -13.57
CA LYS A 180 7.84 -1.38 -13.44
C LYS A 180 6.66 -1.87 -12.61
N TYR A 181 6.01 -2.94 -13.06
CA TYR A 181 4.81 -3.48 -12.41
C TYR A 181 4.80 -5.01 -12.43
N ASP A 182 5.65 -5.61 -11.61
CA ASP A 182 5.77 -7.05 -11.46
C ASP A 182 4.98 -7.56 -10.24
N VAL A 183 4.90 -8.86 -10.09
CA VAL A 183 4.20 -9.53 -8.97
C VAL A 183 4.68 -9.03 -7.61
N MET A 184 6.00 -8.94 -7.42
CA MET A 184 6.65 -8.59 -6.15
C MET A 184 7.42 -7.26 -6.22
N ASN A 185 7.24 -6.46 -7.28
CA ASN A 185 8.03 -5.24 -7.46
C ASN A 185 7.23 -4.20 -8.26
N VAL A 186 6.94 -3.09 -7.62
CA VAL A 186 6.35 -1.90 -8.25
C VAL A 186 7.35 -0.76 -8.17
N ARG A 187 7.66 -0.11 -9.29
CA ARG A 187 8.52 1.07 -9.35
C ARG A 187 7.80 2.21 -10.06
N ALA A 188 7.84 3.37 -9.45
CA ALA A 188 7.22 4.59 -9.97
C ALA A 188 8.27 5.63 -10.42
N ASP A 189 7.84 6.60 -11.21
CA ASP A 189 8.66 7.67 -11.78
C ASP A 189 9.10 8.72 -10.75
N ASN A 190 8.46 8.78 -9.59
CA ASN A 190 8.91 9.56 -8.44
C ASN A 190 10.11 8.92 -7.70
N GLY A 191 10.73 7.88 -8.28
CA GLY A 191 11.84 7.14 -7.69
C GLY A 191 11.46 6.13 -6.62
N CYS A 192 10.19 6.13 -6.18
CA CYS A 192 9.71 5.19 -5.18
C CYS A 192 9.56 3.78 -5.73
N ARG A 193 9.78 2.80 -4.86
CA ARG A 193 9.56 1.39 -5.18
C ARG A 193 9.00 0.62 -3.99
N LEU A 194 8.19 -0.38 -4.29
CA LEU A 194 7.63 -1.35 -3.38
C LEU A 194 8.15 -2.73 -3.76
N VAL A 195 8.88 -3.37 -2.85
CA VAL A 195 9.52 -4.68 -3.08
C VAL A 195 9.06 -5.65 -2.02
N GLY A 196 8.60 -6.82 -2.44
CA GLY A 196 8.23 -7.90 -1.54
C GLY A 196 9.25 -9.03 -1.56
N GLN A 197 9.51 -9.61 -0.40
CA GLN A 197 10.32 -10.81 -0.24
C GLN A 197 9.75 -11.69 0.89
N SER A 198 10.07 -12.96 0.88
CA SER A 198 9.90 -13.80 2.07
C SER A 198 10.96 -13.44 3.09
N THR A 199 10.64 -13.54 4.38
CA THR A 199 11.61 -13.26 5.45
C THR A 199 12.64 -14.38 5.54
N THR A 200 13.89 -14.02 5.39
CA THR A 200 15.07 -14.87 5.57
C THR A 200 16.11 -14.10 6.39
N ALA A 201 17.11 -14.76 6.94
CA ALA A 201 18.21 -14.11 7.67
C ALA A 201 18.96 -13.06 6.80
N LYS A 202 18.86 -13.14 5.47
CA LYS A 202 19.54 -12.23 4.52
C LYS A 202 18.60 -11.26 3.85
N SER A 203 17.30 -11.24 4.16
CA SER A 203 16.33 -10.31 3.56
C SER A 203 16.73 -8.87 3.87
N GLY A 204 16.61 -7.99 2.89
CA GLY A 204 16.96 -6.58 3.02
C GLY A 204 18.44 -6.24 2.85
N ILE A 205 19.34 -7.22 2.83
CA ILE A 205 20.77 -6.97 2.58
C ILE A 205 20.96 -6.46 1.14
N GLY A 206 21.70 -5.35 0.99
CA GLY A 206 21.95 -4.71 -0.31
C GLY A 206 20.86 -3.75 -0.77
N PHE A 207 19.80 -3.54 0.02
CA PHE A 207 18.80 -2.50 -0.23
C PHE A 207 19.02 -1.29 0.66
N THR A 208 18.89 -0.10 0.10
CA THR A 208 18.64 1.11 0.90
C THR A 208 17.16 1.13 1.23
N ILE A 209 16.79 0.74 2.44
CA ILE A 209 15.40 0.61 2.88
C ILE A 209 15.00 1.90 3.59
N HIS A 210 13.88 2.51 3.17
CA HIS A 210 13.32 3.70 3.79
C HIS A 210 12.04 3.38 4.59
N ASN A 211 11.33 2.33 4.21
CA ASN A 211 10.18 1.81 4.93
C ASN A 211 10.26 0.29 4.93
N LEU A 212 10.37 -0.31 6.11
CA LEU A 212 10.27 -1.75 6.32
C LEU A 212 8.91 -2.07 6.91
N TYR A 213 8.15 -2.94 6.25
CA TYR A 213 6.92 -3.49 6.79
C TYR A 213 7.07 -4.98 7.02
N LEU A 214 6.82 -5.42 8.23
CA LEU A 214 6.90 -6.80 8.68
C LEU A 214 5.50 -7.29 9.08
N ASP A 215 4.93 -8.21 8.30
CA ASP A 215 3.63 -8.81 8.63
C ASP A 215 3.79 -10.16 9.31
N GLU A 216 2.91 -10.40 10.28
CA GLU A 216 2.86 -11.61 11.11
C GLU A 216 4.23 -11.98 11.69
N PHE A 217 4.94 -10.95 12.21
CA PHE A 217 6.32 -11.07 12.67
C PHE A 217 6.48 -12.10 13.80
N ALA A 218 5.50 -12.25 14.71
CA ALA A 218 5.51 -13.25 15.75
C ALA A 218 5.50 -14.70 15.24
N HIS A 219 5.11 -14.90 13.97
CA HIS A 219 5.04 -16.23 13.34
C HIS A 219 6.26 -16.58 12.50
N ILE A 220 7.28 -15.73 12.46
CA ILE A 220 8.55 -16.02 11.81
C ILE A 220 9.34 -16.98 12.70
N HIS A 221 9.98 -17.97 12.08
CA HIS A 221 10.75 -18.97 12.84
C HIS A 221 11.88 -18.31 13.65
N PRO A 222 12.08 -18.65 14.95
CA PRO A 222 13.06 -18.00 15.81
C PRO A 222 14.48 -17.98 15.24
N SER A 223 14.92 -19.06 14.58
CA SER A 223 16.26 -19.13 13.97
C SER A 223 16.50 -18.10 12.85
N ILE A 224 15.43 -17.53 12.30
CA ILE A 224 15.50 -16.53 11.23
C ILE A 224 15.38 -15.14 11.83
N VAL A 225 14.44 -14.94 12.76
CA VAL A 225 14.01 -13.62 13.23
C VAL A 225 15.13 -12.86 13.93
N ASP A 226 15.91 -13.51 14.79
CA ASP A 226 17.00 -12.86 15.52
C ASP A 226 18.09 -12.40 14.56
N SER A 227 18.60 -13.30 13.71
CA SER A 227 19.61 -12.95 12.71
C SER A 227 19.13 -11.90 11.72
N PHE A 228 17.86 -11.97 11.30
CA PHE A 228 17.27 -10.95 10.43
C PHE A 228 17.23 -9.59 11.12
N TYR A 229 16.71 -9.55 12.35
CA TYR A 229 16.55 -8.31 13.08
C TYR A 229 17.91 -7.66 13.40
N GLU A 230 18.90 -8.44 13.82
CA GLU A 230 20.27 -7.99 14.07
C GLU A 230 20.95 -7.42 12.82
N ASN A 231 20.66 -7.96 11.64
CA ASN A 231 21.25 -7.51 10.39
C ASN A 231 20.55 -6.26 9.82
N VAL A 232 19.24 -6.14 9.98
CA VAL A 232 18.43 -5.09 9.31
C VAL A 232 18.22 -3.87 10.20
N TYR A 233 17.95 -4.07 11.49
CA TYR A 233 17.65 -2.99 12.42
C TYR A 233 18.75 -1.91 12.51
N PRO A 234 20.05 -2.24 12.64
CA PRO A 234 21.11 -1.22 12.72
C PRO A 234 21.16 -0.32 11.48
N THR A 235 20.91 -0.87 10.30
CA THR A 235 20.88 -0.11 9.05
C THR A 235 19.73 0.90 9.02
N LEU A 236 18.57 0.53 9.56
CA LEU A 236 17.38 1.38 9.61
C LEU A 236 17.45 2.39 10.76
N SER A 237 17.97 2.00 11.92
CA SER A 237 18.11 2.87 13.08
C SER A 237 19.14 3.97 12.87
N ALA A 238 20.22 3.70 12.12
CA ALA A 238 21.23 4.70 11.75
C ALA A 238 20.68 5.81 10.83
N SER A 239 19.56 5.57 10.14
CA SER A 239 18.92 6.56 9.26
C SER A 239 17.88 7.38 10.02
N ASN A 240 17.94 8.70 9.90
CA ASN A 240 16.95 9.59 10.52
C ASN A 240 15.57 9.60 9.82
N VAL A 241 15.49 9.00 8.63
CA VAL A 241 14.26 9.02 7.78
C VAL A 241 13.65 7.64 7.56
N SER A 242 14.37 6.58 7.89
CA SER A 242 13.87 5.21 7.75
C SER A 242 12.87 4.88 8.84
N ARG A 243 11.92 4.02 8.51
CA ARG A 243 10.86 3.58 9.42
C ARG A 243 10.65 2.09 9.38
N ILE A 244 10.14 1.56 10.49
CA ILE A 244 9.80 0.15 10.65
C ILE A 244 8.38 0.05 11.17
N ASN A 245 7.55 -0.71 10.48
CA ASN A 245 6.18 -1.01 10.88
C ASN A 245 6.04 -2.53 11.03
N ILE A 246 5.82 -2.99 12.24
CA ILE A 246 5.68 -4.41 12.57
C ILE A 246 4.22 -4.67 12.96
N THR A 247 3.61 -5.68 12.37
CA THR A 247 2.27 -6.13 12.76
C THR A 247 2.27 -7.63 13.03
N SER A 248 1.50 -8.06 14.02
CA SER A 248 1.29 -9.48 14.25
C SER A 248 0.05 -9.77 15.08
N THR A 249 -0.43 -11.00 14.97
CA THR A 249 -1.22 -11.64 16.03
C THR A 249 -0.28 -12.20 17.09
N PRO A 250 -0.74 -12.41 18.35
CA PRO A 250 0.09 -12.98 19.39
C PRO A 250 0.50 -14.42 19.06
N ASN A 251 1.73 -14.80 19.39
CA ASN A 251 2.25 -16.14 19.20
C ASN A 251 3.31 -16.50 20.27
N GLY A 252 2.94 -16.42 21.54
CA GLY A 252 3.82 -16.75 22.67
C GLY A 252 4.92 -15.71 22.93
N PHE A 253 5.89 -16.10 23.77
CA PHE A 253 6.99 -15.25 24.21
C PHE A 253 8.18 -15.36 23.24
N ASN A 254 8.18 -14.54 22.23
CA ASN A 254 9.17 -14.51 21.15
C ASN A 254 9.71 -13.08 20.93
N LYS A 255 10.51 -12.88 19.90
CA LYS A 255 11.10 -11.56 19.59
C LYS A 255 10.07 -10.45 19.41
N PHE A 256 8.90 -10.74 18.83
CA PHE A 256 7.81 -9.78 18.74
C PHE A 256 7.32 -9.35 20.12
N TYR A 257 7.12 -10.33 21.03
CA TYR A 257 6.71 -10.04 22.40
C TYR A 257 7.75 -9.21 23.15
N GLU A 258 9.05 -9.51 23.02
CA GLU A 258 10.12 -8.73 23.65
C GLU A 258 10.07 -7.27 23.20
N ILE A 259 10.04 -7.03 21.88
CA ILE A 259 9.99 -5.66 21.33
C ILE A 259 8.71 -4.94 21.77
N TYR A 260 7.57 -5.65 21.77
CA TYR A 260 6.27 -5.08 22.14
C TYR A 260 6.23 -4.73 23.64
N ALA A 261 6.65 -5.63 24.51
CA ALA A 261 6.68 -5.41 25.95
C ALA A 261 7.63 -4.26 26.35
N ASP A 262 8.79 -4.15 25.71
CA ASP A 262 9.70 -3.04 25.91
C ASP A 262 9.13 -1.72 25.38
N ALA A 263 8.38 -1.74 24.28
CA ALA A 263 7.70 -0.58 23.75
C ALA A 263 6.58 -0.07 24.69
N GLU A 264 5.79 -0.97 25.27
CA GLU A 264 4.78 -0.61 26.28
C GLU A 264 5.40 0.03 27.53
N GLN A 265 6.61 -0.41 27.89
CA GLN A 265 7.37 0.13 29.02
C GLN A 265 8.25 1.35 28.63
N GLN A 266 8.15 1.83 27.38
CA GLN A 266 8.96 2.94 26.84
C GLN A 266 10.49 2.71 26.95
N LYS A 267 10.92 1.44 26.87
CA LYS A 267 12.33 1.06 26.91
C LYS A 267 12.99 1.07 25.53
N ASN A 268 12.19 1.13 24.47
CA ASN A 268 12.65 1.27 23.08
C ASN A 268 11.90 2.40 22.35
N GLU A 269 12.26 2.65 21.10
CA GLU A 269 11.70 3.74 20.30
C GLU A 269 10.37 3.38 19.59
N TYR A 270 9.87 2.17 19.75
CA TYR A 270 8.65 1.73 19.09
C TYR A 270 7.39 2.32 19.76
N LYS A 271 6.48 2.80 18.92
CA LYS A 271 5.10 3.08 19.31
C LYS A 271 4.34 1.75 19.36
N ALA A 272 4.00 1.29 20.55
CA ALA A 272 3.14 0.13 20.74
C ALA A 272 1.68 0.50 20.52
N THR A 273 0.97 -0.33 19.76
CA THR A 273 -0.47 -0.22 19.53
C THR A 273 -1.11 -1.59 19.73
N ARG A 274 -2.17 -1.65 20.54
CA ARG A 274 -2.94 -2.87 20.76
C ARG A 274 -4.33 -2.73 20.15
N ILE A 275 -4.76 -3.76 19.43
CA ILE A 275 -6.06 -3.83 18.77
C ILE A 275 -6.72 -5.15 19.18
N ASP A 276 -7.64 -5.07 20.10
CA ASP A 276 -8.35 -6.21 20.64
C ASP A 276 -9.61 -6.52 19.83
N TRP A 277 -10.08 -7.75 19.87
CA TRP A 277 -11.23 -8.22 19.09
C TRP A 277 -12.52 -7.44 19.36
N TRP A 278 -12.74 -6.98 20.58
CA TRP A 278 -13.96 -6.21 20.98
C TRP A 278 -14.02 -4.78 20.42
N GLN A 279 -12.92 -4.27 19.87
CA GLN A 279 -12.91 -2.99 19.16
C GLN A 279 -13.57 -3.10 17.76
N HIS A 280 -13.84 -4.34 17.31
CA HIS A 280 -14.54 -4.55 16.06
C HIS A 280 -16.06 -4.36 16.29
N PRO A 281 -16.73 -3.46 15.54
CA PRO A 281 -18.13 -3.10 15.79
C PRO A 281 -19.10 -4.28 15.72
N ASP A 282 -18.77 -5.30 14.91
CA ASP A 282 -19.62 -6.48 14.71
C ASP A 282 -19.29 -7.63 15.69
N ARG A 283 -18.44 -7.39 16.70
CA ARG A 283 -17.98 -8.40 17.67
C ARG A 283 -18.40 -8.00 19.07
N GLY A 284 -19.64 -8.30 19.42
CA GLY A 284 -20.17 -8.16 20.78
C GLY A 284 -20.16 -9.49 21.54
N ASP A 285 -20.87 -9.51 22.69
CA ASP A 285 -20.96 -10.67 23.57
C ASP A 285 -21.52 -11.93 22.85
N GLU A 286 -22.49 -11.77 21.96
CA GLU A 286 -23.05 -12.88 21.20
C GLU A 286 -22.01 -13.52 20.26
N TRP A 287 -21.20 -12.70 19.60
CA TRP A 287 -20.08 -13.17 18.79
C TRP A 287 -19.07 -13.91 19.65
N TYR A 288 -18.70 -13.35 20.79
CA TYR A 288 -17.73 -13.96 21.71
C TYR A 288 -18.21 -15.32 22.21
N GLN A 289 -19.47 -15.44 22.66
CA GLN A 289 -20.03 -16.69 23.14
C GLN A 289 -20.08 -17.78 22.04
N ARG A 290 -20.41 -17.38 20.82
CA ARG A 290 -20.40 -18.28 19.68
C ARG A 290 -18.99 -18.80 19.37
N GLU A 291 -17.99 -17.91 19.33
CA GLU A 291 -16.60 -18.31 19.07
C GLU A 291 -16.04 -19.18 20.20
N LEU A 292 -16.34 -18.87 21.45
CA LEU A 292 -15.95 -19.68 22.59
C LEU A 292 -16.56 -21.11 22.49
N GLY A 293 -17.83 -21.22 22.08
CA GLY A 293 -18.47 -22.51 21.86
C GLY A 293 -17.84 -23.32 20.70
N ASN A 294 -17.39 -22.62 19.63
CA ASN A 294 -16.76 -23.24 18.48
C ASN A 294 -15.30 -23.65 18.71
N LEU A 295 -14.55 -22.86 19.45
CA LEU A 295 -13.12 -23.07 19.70
C LEU A 295 -12.85 -23.89 20.97
N GLY A 296 -13.79 -23.94 21.90
CA GLY A 296 -13.69 -24.71 23.14
C GLY A 296 -12.69 -24.16 24.18
N SER A 297 -12.10 -23.00 23.93
CA SER A 297 -11.18 -22.27 24.84
C SER A 297 -11.21 -20.77 24.58
N GLU A 298 -10.78 -19.99 25.57
CA GLU A 298 -10.62 -18.54 25.46
C GLU A 298 -9.32 -18.09 24.75
N ASP A 299 -8.46 -19.03 24.34
CA ASP A 299 -7.14 -18.82 23.74
C ASP A 299 -7.23 -18.53 22.22
#